data_126f3d46d39a770f94bceb12c05f6b90
#
_entry.id   126f3d46d39a770f94bceb12c05f6b90
#
_cell.length_a   1.000
_cell.length_b   1.000
_cell.length_c   1.000
_cell.angle_alpha   90.00
_cell.angle_beta   90.00
_cell.angle_gamma   90.00
#
_symmetry.space_group_name_H-M   'P 1'
#
loop_
_entity.id
_entity.type
_entity.pdbx_description
1 polymer ?
#
loop_
_entity_poly.entity_id
_entity_poly.type
_entity_poly.pdbx_seq_one_letter_code
_entity_poly.pdbx_strand_id
1 'polypeptide(L)'
;MREKIENFIAMSGATLLIAVGTYFFKFPNNFTFGGITGLAVLIAKTGLISAADFSFVSNMSLLILGAVILGKKFVAKTAYCSVLLSVALSLFERIFPMNQPFTNQPMLEVMFAIALPALGSAILFNIGSSSGGTDIIAMILKKFTSVDIGRALVCSDIAITVAGFFIFDVKTGLYSCFGLIIRSFLVDSFIESLNLSKYFNVVCSNPEPICDYIVHSLGRGATICEAHGAFTGEQRYIIFTALNRQQAIKLRNFIKEKDPSSFILISNTSEIIGKGFHSI
;
A
#
# COMPACT_ATOMS: atom_id res chain seq x y z
N MET A 1 -1.99 -21.62 8.91
CA MET A 1 -0.53 -21.53 9.16
C MET A 1 0.18 -20.85 7.98
N ARG A 2 -0.09 -21.26 6.74
CA ARG A 2 0.51 -20.68 5.52
C ARG A 2 0.31 -19.17 5.38
N GLU A 3 -0.90 -18.67 5.56
CA GLU A 3 -1.22 -17.23 5.49
C GLU A 3 -0.44 -16.38 6.51
N LYS A 4 -0.24 -16.91 7.73
CA LYS A 4 0.56 -16.19 8.74
C LYS A 4 2.02 -16.07 8.35
N ILE A 5 2.57 -17.09 7.70
CA ILE A 5 3.95 -17.08 7.21
C ILE A 5 4.09 -16.11 6.03
N GLU A 6 3.14 -16.15 5.08
CA GLU A 6 3.11 -15.24 3.94
C GLU A 6 3.03 -13.76 4.41
N ASN A 7 2.14 -13.45 5.36
CA ASN A 7 2.04 -12.12 5.94
C ASN A 7 3.33 -11.69 6.68
N PHE A 8 3.99 -12.60 7.38
CA PHE A 8 5.25 -12.31 8.07
C PHE A 8 6.37 -11.99 7.09
N ILE A 9 6.52 -12.79 6.02
CA ILE A 9 7.51 -12.55 4.96
C ILE A 9 7.22 -11.21 4.26
N ALA A 10 5.95 -10.94 3.94
CA ALA A 10 5.54 -9.70 3.31
C ALA A 10 5.83 -8.47 4.20
N MET A 11 5.54 -8.54 5.51
CA MET A 11 5.87 -7.47 6.45
C MET A 11 7.37 -7.22 6.53
N SER A 12 8.19 -8.28 6.63
CA SER A 12 9.65 -8.16 6.69
C SER A 12 10.22 -7.56 5.41
N GLY A 13 9.81 -8.07 4.24
CA GLY A 13 10.25 -7.56 2.94
C GLY A 13 9.84 -6.11 2.71
N ALA A 14 8.59 -5.76 3.03
CA ALA A 14 8.10 -4.40 2.93
C ALA A 14 8.86 -3.42 3.84
N THR A 15 9.15 -3.83 5.08
CA THR A 15 9.92 -3.02 6.03
C THR A 15 11.37 -2.81 5.55
N LEU A 16 12.00 -3.84 4.98
CA LEU A 16 13.34 -3.70 4.40
C LEU A 16 13.35 -2.78 3.17
N LEU A 17 12.32 -2.81 2.33
CA LEU A 17 12.19 -1.85 1.21
C LEU A 17 12.11 -0.40 1.73
N ILE A 18 11.35 -0.17 2.80
CA ILE A 18 11.29 1.15 3.46
C ILE A 18 12.66 1.55 3.99
N ALA A 19 13.36 0.62 4.66
CA ALA A 19 14.69 0.88 5.21
C ALA A 19 15.70 1.27 4.12
N VAL A 20 15.74 0.54 3.01
CA VAL A 20 16.63 0.81 1.87
C VAL A 20 16.33 2.18 1.26
N GLY A 21 15.08 2.45 0.93
CA GLY A 21 14.68 3.75 0.36
C GLY A 21 14.97 4.92 1.28
N THR A 22 14.80 4.72 2.59
CA THR A 22 15.05 5.76 3.58
C THR A 22 16.55 5.98 3.82
N TYR A 23 17.31 4.92 4.05
CA TYR A 23 18.72 5.04 4.40
C TYR A 23 19.58 5.50 3.23
N PHE A 24 19.46 4.81 2.09
CA PHE A 24 20.38 5.04 0.96
C PHE A 24 20.01 6.25 0.09
N PHE A 25 18.73 6.62 0.01
CA PHE A 25 18.31 7.65 -0.93
C PHE A 25 17.76 8.91 -0.24
N LYS A 26 17.08 8.75 0.90
CA LYS A 26 16.44 9.87 1.58
C LYS A 26 17.39 10.61 2.52
N PHE A 27 18.07 9.90 3.44
CA PHE A 27 18.93 10.49 4.46
C PHE A 27 20.11 11.26 3.86
N PRO A 28 20.88 10.74 2.90
CA PRO A 28 22.01 11.45 2.34
C PRO A 28 21.65 12.72 1.58
N ASN A 29 20.42 12.79 1.04
CA ASN A 29 19.90 13.96 0.34
C ASN A 29 19.16 14.96 1.23
N ASN A 30 19.05 14.71 2.53
CA ASN A 30 18.32 15.54 3.48
C ASN A 30 16.83 15.75 3.12
N PHE A 31 16.18 14.78 2.45
CA PHE A 31 14.76 14.90 2.13
C PHE A 31 13.90 14.75 3.38
N THR A 32 12.98 15.70 3.62
CA THR A 32 12.21 15.81 4.87
C THR A 32 10.79 15.25 4.81
N PHE A 33 10.34 14.71 3.67
CA PHE A 33 9.06 14.02 3.60
C PHE A 33 9.07 12.65 4.31
N GLY A 34 7.90 12.07 4.59
CA GLY A 34 7.75 10.72 5.18
C GLY A 34 7.83 10.71 6.69
N GLY A 35 7.14 11.63 7.31
CA GLY A 35 6.79 11.64 8.72
C GLY A 35 7.99 11.67 9.66
N ILE A 36 8.01 10.74 10.63
CA ILE A 36 9.08 10.69 11.64
C ILE A 36 10.47 10.57 11.03
N THR A 37 10.63 9.84 9.92
CA THR A 37 11.94 9.78 9.25
C THR A 37 12.32 11.12 8.59
N GLY A 38 11.33 11.94 8.20
CA GLY A 38 11.56 13.32 7.76
C GLY A 38 11.93 14.23 8.93
N LEU A 39 11.23 14.11 10.05
CA LEU A 39 11.58 14.84 11.28
C LEU A 39 12.97 14.43 11.80
N ALA A 40 13.32 13.15 11.66
CA ALA A 40 14.64 12.66 12.03
C ALA A 40 15.77 13.34 11.23
N VAL A 41 15.55 13.59 9.93
CA VAL A 41 16.50 14.35 9.09
C VAL A 41 16.67 15.79 9.60
N LEU A 42 15.57 16.47 10.01
CA LEU A 42 15.63 17.80 10.57
C LEU A 42 16.41 17.84 11.90
N ILE A 43 16.17 16.87 12.79
CA ILE A 43 16.85 16.79 14.08
C ILE A 43 18.32 16.38 13.93
N ALA A 44 18.64 15.45 13.03
CA ALA A 44 20.02 15.07 12.76
C ALA A 44 20.89 16.24 12.32
N LYS A 45 20.30 17.27 11.67
CA LYS A 45 21.00 18.52 11.31
C LYS A 45 21.55 19.28 12.53
N THR A 46 20.94 19.10 13.71
CA THR A 46 21.45 19.71 14.96
C THR A 46 22.73 19.05 15.47
N GLY A 47 23.09 17.86 14.97
CA GLY A 47 24.25 17.08 15.40
C GLY A 47 24.12 16.42 16.79
N LEU A 48 22.95 16.49 17.43
CA LEU A 48 22.75 15.95 18.77
C LEU A 48 22.46 14.46 18.78
N ILE A 49 21.72 13.97 17.79
CA ILE A 49 21.27 12.58 17.68
C ILE A 49 21.26 12.16 16.21
N SER A 50 21.58 10.88 15.91
CA SER A 50 21.48 10.36 14.55
C SER A 50 20.01 10.27 14.08
N ALA A 51 19.78 10.32 12.77
CA ALA A 51 18.45 10.17 12.22
C ALA A 51 17.84 8.82 12.55
N ALA A 52 18.65 7.75 12.62
CA ALA A 52 18.21 6.41 12.96
C ALA A 52 17.76 6.32 14.43
N ASP A 53 18.56 6.84 15.36
CA ASP A 53 18.24 6.80 16.80
C ASP A 53 17.00 7.64 17.13
N PHE A 54 16.89 8.85 16.56
CA PHE A 54 15.69 9.68 16.73
C PHE A 54 14.44 9.00 16.20
N SER A 55 14.53 8.35 15.03
CA SER A 55 13.42 7.59 14.46
C SER A 55 12.98 6.46 15.38
N PHE A 56 13.92 5.76 16.02
CA PHE A 56 13.61 4.68 16.95
C PHE A 56 12.79 5.18 18.16
N VAL A 57 13.28 6.21 18.86
CA VAL A 57 12.62 6.76 20.06
C VAL A 57 11.23 7.29 19.72
N SER A 58 11.11 8.03 18.62
CA SER A 58 9.83 8.62 18.19
C SER A 58 8.82 7.55 17.77
N ASN A 59 9.28 6.51 17.08
CA ASN A 59 8.43 5.38 16.68
C ASN A 59 7.87 4.64 17.90
N MET A 60 8.68 4.41 18.95
CA MET A 60 8.22 3.76 20.18
C MET A 60 7.15 4.60 20.89
N SER A 61 7.32 5.93 20.94
CA SER A 61 6.34 6.83 21.55
C SER A 61 5.00 6.80 20.81
N LEU A 62 5.02 6.88 19.48
CA LEU A 62 3.79 6.84 18.68
C LEU A 62 3.11 5.47 18.67
N LEU A 63 3.88 4.40 18.87
CA LEU A 63 3.34 3.05 18.99
C LEU A 63 2.43 2.91 20.23
N ILE A 64 2.79 3.56 21.35
CA ILE A 64 1.95 3.58 22.56
C ILE A 64 0.60 4.26 22.26
N LEU A 65 0.61 5.39 21.54
CA LEU A 65 -0.60 6.08 21.12
C LEU A 65 -1.46 5.18 20.21
N GLY A 66 -0.83 4.53 19.24
CA GLY A 66 -1.49 3.58 18.33
C GLY A 66 -2.14 2.41 19.06
N ALA A 67 -1.54 1.96 20.19
CA ALA A 67 -2.06 0.84 20.99
C ALA A 67 -3.46 1.13 21.54
N VAL A 68 -3.67 2.36 21.99
CA VAL A 68 -4.93 2.78 22.59
C VAL A 68 -6.04 2.90 21.53
N ILE A 69 -5.71 3.37 20.31
CA ILE A 69 -6.70 3.78 19.31
C ILE A 69 -6.97 2.69 18.26
N LEU A 70 -5.94 2.06 17.73
CA LEU A 70 -6.04 1.13 16.59
C LEU A 70 -6.17 -0.35 16.98
N GLY A 71 -5.94 -0.65 18.25
CA GLY A 71 -6.13 -1.98 18.82
C GLY A 71 -4.90 -2.90 18.76
N LYS A 72 -4.93 -3.95 19.60
CA LYS A 72 -3.77 -4.81 19.89
C LYS A 72 -3.19 -5.54 18.68
N LYS A 73 -4.03 -5.96 17.72
CA LYS A 73 -3.56 -6.70 16.53
C LYS A 73 -2.74 -5.82 15.60
N PHE A 74 -3.20 -4.59 15.35
CA PHE A 74 -2.47 -3.61 14.54
C PHE A 74 -1.13 -3.27 15.19
N VAL A 75 -1.16 -2.98 16.49
CA VAL A 75 0.03 -2.56 17.25
C VAL A 75 1.09 -3.66 17.30
N ALA A 76 0.72 -4.91 17.52
CA ALA A 76 1.69 -6.01 17.55
C ALA A 76 2.44 -6.15 16.21
N LYS A 77 1.74 -6.04 15.08
CA LYS A 77 2.36 -6.07 13.74
C LYS A 77 3.24 -4.83 13.52
N THR A 78 2.71 -3.65 13.84
CA THR A 78 3.42 -2.38 13.69
C THR A 78 4.66 -2.30 14.59
N ALA A 79 4.59 -2.81 15.82
CA ALA A 79 5.74 -2.91 16.71
C ALA A 79 6.88 -3.73 16.10
N TYR A 80 6.55 -4.89 15.55
CA TYR A 80 7.52 -5.72 14.83
C TYR A 80 8.16 -4.95 13.66
N CYS A 81 7.36 -4.32 12.80
CA CYS A 81 7.86 -3.56 11.66
C CYS A 81 8.71 -2.35 12.09
N SER A 82 8.28 -1.61 13.13
CA SER A 82 9.02 -0.45 13.66
C SER A 82 10.37 -0.84 14.24
N VAL A 83 10.42 -1.93 15.00
CA VAL A 83 11.70 -2.43 15.54
C VAL A 83 12.60 -2.91 14.41
N LEU A 84 12.08 -3.69 13.46
CA LEU A 84 12.83 -4.16 12.31
C LEU A 84 13.38 -3.00 11.46
N LEU A 85 12.55 -1.97 11.21
CA LEU A 85 12.97 -0.77 10.49
C LEU A 85 14.12 -0.06 11.21
N SER A 86 13.99 0.16 12.52
CA SER A 86 14.99 0.86 13.31
C SER A 86 16.30 0.08 13.38
N VAL A 87 16.23 -1.24 13.56
CA VAL A 87 17.41 -2.12 13.55
C VAL A 87 18.09 -2.10 12.17
N ALA A 88 17.30 -2.16 11.08
CA ALA A 88 17.83 -2.12 9.73
C ALA A 88 18.51 -0.77 9.43
N LEU A 89 17.91 0.36 9.82
CA LEU A 89 18.52 1.69 9.66
C LEU A 89 19.83 1.81 10.42
N SER A 90 19.85 1.40 11.72
CA SER A 90 21.07 1.43 12.54
C SER A 90 22.16 0.48 12.01
N LEU A 91 21.76 -0.67 11.46
CA LEU A 91 22.69 -1.63 10.86
C LEU A 91 23.30 -1.05 9.58
N PHE A 92 22.49 -0.44 8.72
CA PHE A 92 22.98 0.20 7.49
C PHE A 92 23.92 1.35 7.83
N GLU A 93 23.63 2.17 8.83
CA GLU A 93 24.50 3.27 9.29
C GLU A 93 25.88 2.77 9.75
N ARG A 94 25.93 1.60 10.40
CA ARG A 94 27.20 1.01 10.86
C ARG A 94 27.99 0.30 9.75
N ILE A 95 27.30 -0.41 8.82
CA ILE A 95 27.97 -1.21 7.78
C ILE A 95 28.32 -0.37 6.56
N PHE A 96 27.45 0.57 6.20
CA PHE A 96 27.57 1.42 5.00
C PHE A 96 27.45 2.90 5.38
N PRO A 97 28.40 3.48 6.11
CA PRO A 97 28.32 4.90 6.48
C PRO A 97 28.28 5.79 5.24
N MET A 98 27.12 6.46 5.04
CA MET A 98 26.86 7.31 3.88
C MET A 98 27.04 8.78 4.25
N ASN A 99 28.12 9.39 3.77
CA ASN A 99 28.40 10.82 3.95
C ASN A 99 27.95 11.68 2.76
N GLN A 100 27.62 11.03 1.63
CA GLN A 100 27.21 11.68 0.38
C GLN A 100 26.14 10.85 -0.31
N PRO A 101 25.25 11.47 -1.15
CA PRO A 101 24.32 10.76 -2.00
C PRO A 101 25.02 9.75 -2.93
N PHE A 102 24.29 8.71 -3.35
CA PHE A 102 24.80 7.69 -4.29
C PHE A 102 25.18 8.27 -5.64
N THR A 103 24.40 9.26 -6.10
CA THR A 103 24.56 9.86 -7.41
C THR A 103 24.58 11.38 -7.30
N ASN A 104 25.11 12.04 -8.32
CA ASN A 104 25.04 13.50 -8.44
C ASN A 104 23.71 13.97 -9.08
N GLN A 105 22.67 13.11 -9.08
CA GLN A 105 21.38 13.39 -9.69
C GLN A 105 20.24 13.34 -8.65
N PRO A 106 19.97 14.41 -7.93
CA PRO A 106 18.96 14.43 -6.85
C PRO A 106 17.57 14.01 -7.31
N MET A 107 17.21 14.27 -8.58
CA MET A 107 15.91 13.84 -9.13
C MET A 107 15.80 12.32 -9.24
N LEU A 108 16.86 11.64 -9.63
CA LEU A 108 16.91 10.18 -9.66
C LEU A 108 16.77 9.60 -8.25
N GLU A 109 17.50 10.16 -7.30
CA GLU A 109 17.49 9.69 -5.91
C GLU A 109 16.15 9.93 -5.21
N VAL A 110 15.50 11.07 -5.45
CA VAL A 110 14.17 11.32 -4.89
C VAL A 110 13.13 10.33 -5.40
N MET A 111 13.24 9.86 -6.65
CA MET A 111 12.33 8.83 -7.17
C MET A 111 12.44 7.52 -6.39
N PHE A 112 13.66 7.06 -6.08
CA PHE A 112 13.87 5.85 -5.25
C PHE A 112 13.52 6.10 -3.78
N ALA A 113 13.83 7.27 -3.25
CA ALA A 113 13.43 7.69 -1.91
C ALA A 113 11.92 7.72 -1.69
N ILE A 114 11.15 7.90 -2.77
CA ILE A 114 9.68 7.87 -2.76
C ILE A 114 9.17 6.45 -3.04
N ALA A 115 9.58 5.83 -4.15
CA ALA A 115 8.96 4.62 -4.68
C ALA A 115 9.13 3.42 -3.73
N LEU A 116 10.33 3.19 -3.18
CA LEU A 116 10.60 2.06 -2.30
C LEU A 116 9.81 2.15 -0.99
N PRO A 117 9.83 3.28 -0.24
CA PRO A 117 9.00 3.41 0.96
C PRO A 117 7.51 3.44 0.67
N ALA A 118 7.05 4.01 -0.45
CA ALA A 118 5.63 4.02 -0.80
C ALA A 118 5.10 2.60 -1.04
N LEU A 119 5.84 1.79 -1.80
CA LEU A 119 5.50 0.38 -2.03
C LEU A 119 5.49 -0.42 -0.72
N GLY A 120 6.53 -0.26 0.11
CA GLY A 120 6.62 -0.91 1.41
C GLY A 120 5.46 -0.50 2.32
N SER A 121 5.17 0.80 2.46
CA SER A 121 4.05 1.30 3.27
C SER A 121 2.71 0.78 2.77
N ALA A 122 2.47 0.75 1.45
CA ALA A 122 1.24 0.22 0.87
C ALA A 122 1.02 -1.26 1.21
N ILE A 123 2.07 -2.10 1.14
CA ILE A 123 2.02 -3.50 1.54
C ILE A 123 1.68 -3.63 3.03
N LEU A 124 2.34 -2.83 3.89
CA LEU A 124 2.08 -2.85 5.34
C LEU A 124 0.64 -2.44 5.67
N PHE A 125 0.14 -1.34 5.08
CA PHE A 125 -1.24 -0.88 5.28
C PHE A 125 -2.26 -1.91 4.82
N ASN A 126 -2.00 -2.58 3.71
CA ASN A 126 -2.88 -3.63 3.18
C ASN A 126 -2.98 -4.86 4.12
N ILE A 127 -1.92 -5.17 4.86
CA ILE A 127 -1.88 -6.26 5.85
C ILE A 127 -2.46 -5.81 7.22
N GLY A 128 -2.84 -4.54 7.37
CA GLY A 128 -3.27 -3.94 8.63
C GLY A 128 -2.11 -3.76 9.61
N SER A 129 -1.02 -3.17 9.13
CA SER A 129 0.19 -2.80 9.86
C SER A 129 0.70 -1.45 9.35
N SER A 130 1.77 -0.92 9.93
CA SER A 130 2.50 0.25 9.43
C SER A 130 3.98 0.15 9.77
N SER A 131 4.79 1.05 9.22
CA SER A 131 6.20 1.16 9.58
C SER A 131 6.44 1.82 10.94
N GLY A 132 5.38 2.34 11.55
CA GLY A 132 5.43 3.18 12.74
C GLY A 132 5.37 4.67 12.39
N GLY A 133 5.77 5.53 13.33
CA GLY A 133 5.84 6.96 13.08
C GLY A 133 4.50 7.62 12.75
N THR A 134 4.54 8.64 11.91
CA THR A 134 3.33 9.36 11.47
C THR A 134 2.38 8.50 10.63
N ASP A 135 2.83 7.35 10.11
CA ASP A 135 1.95 6.37 9.48
C ASP A 135 0.85 5.90 10.46
N ILE A 136 1.15 5.85 11.78
CA ILE A 136 0.15 5.57 12.83
C ILE A 136 -0.88 6.71 12.90
N ILE A 137 -0.42 7.97 12.81
CA ILE A 137 -1.32 9.14 12.79
C ILE A 137 -2.22 9.10 11.56
N ALA A 138 -1.67 8.79 10.38
CA ALA A 138 -2.45 8.64 9.17
C ALA A 138 -3.52 7.54 9.28
N MET A 139 -3.18 6.40 9.89
CA MET A 139 -4.15 5.32 10.16
C MET A 139 -5.22 5.71 11.18
N ILE A 140 -4.88 6.53 12.17
CA ILE A 140 -5.86 7.11 13.10
C ILE A 140 -6.80 8.05 12.36
N LEU A 141 -6.28 8.95 11.53
CA LEU A 141 -7.10 9.84 10.69
C LEU A 141 -8.04 9.05 9.80
N LYS A 142 -7.54 8.03 9.08
CA LYS A 142 -8.38 7.15 8.27
C LYS A 142 -9.48 6.46 9.07
N LYS A 143 -9.20 6.05 10.31
CA LYS A 143 -10.21 5.40 11.18
C LYS A 143 -11.38 6.31 11.54
N PHE A 144 -11.13 7.61 11.75
CA PHE A 144 -12.14 8.57 12.17
C PHE A 144 -12.71 9.43 11.04
N THR A 145 -12.14 9.31 9.84
CA THR A 145 -12.57 10.07 8.66
C THR A 145 -12.69 9.14 7.45
N SER A 146 -13.37 9.60 6.40
CA SER A 146 -13.48 8.90 5.11
C SER A 146 -12.31 9.22 4.16
N VAL A 147 -11.20 9.72 4.68
CA VAL A 147 -10.04 10.15 3.88
C VAL A 147 -9.16 8.96 3.51
N ASP A 148 -8.65 8.93 2.27
CA ASP A 148 -7.68 7.92 1.83
C ASP A 148 -6.37 8.01 2.62
N ILE A 149 -5.63 6.91 2.68
CA ILE A 149 -4.37 6.82 3.45
C ILE A 149 -3.35 7.83 2.95
N GLY A 150 -3.21 7.99 1.65
CA GLY A 150 -2.26 8.95 1.08
C GLY A 150 -2.57 10.39 1.47
N ARG A 151 -3.83 10.80 1.42
CA ARG A 151 -4.24 12.13 1.89
C ARG A 151 -4.00 12.32 3.38
N ALA A 152 -4.26 11.28 4.19
CA ALA A 152 -3.96 11.31 5.62
C ALA A 152 -2.45 11.45 5.89
N LEU A 153 -1.59 10.81 5.07
CA LEU A 153 -0.13 10.99 5.12
C LEU A 153 0.29 12.42 4.81
N VAL A 154 -0.32 13.06 3.79
CA VAL A 154 -0.03 14.49 3.52
C VAL A 154 -0.39 15.35 4.73
N CYS A 155 -1.58 15.16 5.30
CA CYS A 155 -2.02 15.94 6.48
C CYS A 155 -1.08 15.77 7.68
N SER A 156 -0.55 14.56 7.90
CA SER A 156 0.37 14.31 9.02
C SER A 156 1.78 14.86 8.80
N ASP A 157 2.24 14.92 7.54
CA ASP A 157 3.65 15.16 7.21
C ASP A 157 3.92 16.57 6.66
N ILE A 158 2.88 17.31 6.27
CA ILE A 158 3.04 18.62 5.61
C ILE A 158 3.84 19.62 6.45
N ALA A 159 3.58 19.69 7.76
CA ALA A 159 4.28 20.61 8.66
C ALA A 159 5.79 20.30 8.72
N ILE A 160 6.15 19.01 8.77
CA ILE A 160 7.54 18.55 8.78
C ILE A 160 8.22 18.89 7.46
N THR A 161 7.54 18.65 6.35
CA THR A 161 8.07 18.92 5.01
C THR A 161 8.29 20.40 4.78
N VAL A 162 7.34 21.25 5.20
CA VAL A 162 7.48 22.71 5.12
C VAL A 162 8.62 23.22 6.00
N ALA A 163 8.83 22.66 7.20
CA ALA A 163 9.96 23.01 8.05
C ALA A 163 11.32 22.77 7.35
N GLY A 164 11.37 21.83 6.40
CA GLY A 164 12.56 21.58 5.59
C GLY A 164 13.05 22.79 4.79
N PHE A 165 12.15 23.66 4.32
CA PHE A 165 12.54 24.90 3.62
C PHE A 165 13.30 25.89 4.50
N PHE A 166 13.02 25.89 5.81
CA PHE A 166 13.65 26.82 6.74
C PHE A 166 14.98 26.31 7.30
N ILE A 167 15.19 24.98 7.27
CA ILE A 167 16.38 24.33 7.86
C ILE A 167 17.41 23.99 6.80
N PHE A 168 16.96 23.64 5.59
CA PHE A 168 17.79 23.32 4.44
C PHE A 168 17.65 24.39 3.34
N ASP A 169 18.23 24.14 2.19
CA ASP A 169 18.11 25.00 1.02
C ASP A 169 16.74 24.83 0.32
N VAL A 170 16.36 25.82 -0.48
CA VAL A 170 15.11 25.82 -1.24
C VAL A 170 14.99 24.60 -2.16
N LYS A 171 16.10 24.15 -2.75
CA LYS A 171 16.13 22.98 -3.65
C LYS A 171 15.70 21.70 -2.91
N THR A 172 16.28 21.45 -1.73
CA THR A 172 15.93 20.31 -0.87
C THR A 172 14.48 20.41 -0.39
N GLY A 173 14.01 21.61 -0.04
CA GLY A 173 12.62 21.85 0.31
C GLY A 173 11.66 21.52 -0.82
N LEU A 174 11.95 21.94 -2.06
CA LEU A 174 11.13 21.63 -3.24
C LEU A 174 11.09 20.13 -3.53
N TYR A 175 12.24 19.44 -3.47
CA TYR A 175 12.25 17.96 -3.61
C TYR A 175 11.46 17.27 -2.51
N SER A 176 11.49 17.80 -1.29
CA SER A 176 10.73 17.24 -0.17
C SER A 176 9.23 17.42 -0.36
N CYS A 177 8.77 18.58 -0.82
CA CYS A 177 7.35 18.79 -1.15
C CYS A 177 6.90 17.91 -2.31
N PHE A 178 7.70 17.83 -3.37
CA PHE A 178 7.45 16.91 -4.48
C PHE A 178 7.36 15.46 -3.98
N GLY A 179 8.30 15.06 -3.13
CA GLY A 179 8.34 13.73 -2.51
C GLY A 179 7.09 13.42 -1.68
N LEU A 180 6.60 14.37 -0.89
CA LEU A 180 5.39 14.21 -0.08
C LEU A 180 4.16 13.95 -0.97
N ILE A 181 3.96 14.77 -2.00
CA ILE A 181 2.80 14.68 -2.88
C ILE A 181 2.83 13.36 -3.66
N ILE A 182 3.96 13.03 -4.30
CA ILE A 182 4.09 11.81 -5.11
C ILE A 182 4.02 10.56 -4.24
N ARG A 183 4.63 10.54 -3.04
CA ARG A 183 4.52 9.42 -2.10
C ARG A 183 3.07 9.14 -1.72
N SER A 184 2.30 10.18 -1.41
CA SER A 184 0.88 10.07 -1.09
C SER A 184 0.08 9.40 -2.22
N PHE A 185 0.25 9.91 -3.43
CA PHE A 185 -0.41 9.35 -4.63
C PHE A 185 0.01 7.90 -4.91
N LEU A 186 1.31 7.58 -4.79
CA LEU A 186 1.80 6.22 -5.02
C LEU A 186 1.30 5.24 -3.96
N VAL A 187 1.23 5.64 -2.68
CA VAL A 187 0.69 4.77 -1.63
C VAL A 187 -0.74 4.37 -1.92
N ASP A 188 -1.62 5.33 -2.25
CA ASP A 188 -3.01 5.04 -2.58
C ASP A 188 -3.12 4.16 -3.84
N SER A 189 -2.36 4.48 -4.90
CA SER A 189 -2.33 3.69 -6.14
C SER A 189 -1.83 2.26 -5.92
N PHE A 190 -0.83 2.06 -5.08
CA PHE A 190 -0.33 0.72 -4.74
C PHE A 190 -1.34 -0.05 -3.89
N ILE A 191 -1.99 0.57 -2.89
CA ILE A 191 -3.05 -0.07 -2.10
C ILE A 191 -4.20 -0.50 -3.01
N GLU A 192 -4.65 0.38 -3.90
CA GLU A 192 -5.68 0.06 -4.89
C GLU A 192 -5.27 -1.12 -5.77
N SER A 193 -4.04 -1.10 -6.30
CA SER A 193 -3.51 -2.17 -7.16
C SER A 193 -3.39 -3.52 -6.45
N LEU A 194 -3.04 -3.53 -5.15
CA LEU A 194 -2.97 -4.74 -4.32
C LEU A 194 -4.35 -5.34 -4.05
N ASN A 195 -5.38 -4.49 -3.94
CA ASN A 195 -6.76 -4.90 -3.65
C ASN A 195 -7.60 -5.14 -4.92
N LEU A 196 -6.99 -5.00 -6.10
CA LEU A 196 -7.69 -5.05 -7.37
C LEU A 196 -8.34 -6.41 -7.60
N SER A 197 -9.65 -6.41 -7.63
CA SER A 197 -10.49 -7.55 -7.99
C SER A 197 -11.09 -7.35 -9.39
N LYS A 198 -11.59 -8.41 -9.99
CA LYS A 198 -12.23 -8.39 -11.31
C LYS A 198 -13.71 -8.66 -11.16
N TYR A 199 -14.52 -7.75 -11.62
CA TYR A 199 -15.96 -7.92 -11.75
C TYR A 199 -16.26 -8.39 -13.18
N PHE A 200 -16.97 -9.52 -13.26
CA PHE A 200 -17.39 -10.13 -14.52
C PHE A 200 -18.88 -9.90 -14.72
N ASN A 201 -19.21 -9.50 -15.92
CA ASN A 201 -20.55 -9.52 -16.48
C ASN A 201 -20.46 -10.39 -17.72
N VAL A 202 -21.07 -11.60 -17.68
CA VAL A 202 -21.02 -12.59 -18.75
C VAL A 202 -22.41 -12.76 -19.33
N VAL A 203 -22.57 -12.45 -20.61
CA VAL A 203 -23.81 -12.69 -21.35
C VAL A 203 -23.65 -13.98 -22.14
N CYS A 204 -24.45 -15.00 -21.84
CA CYS A 204 -24.37 -16.34 -22.43
C CYS A 204 -25.76 -16.91 -22.74
N SER A 205 -25.78 -17.99 -23.52
CA SER A 205 -27.01 -18.75 -23.86
C SER A 205 -27.31 -19.83 -22.83
N ASN A 206 -26.25 -20.46 -22.26
CA ASN A 206 -26.38 -21.49 -21.23
C ASN A 206 -25.53 -21.12 -19.99
N PRO A 207 -26.18 -20.72 -18.88
CA PRO A 207 -25.47 -20.29 -17.69
C PRO A 207 -24.95 -21.44 -16.81
N GLU A 208 -25.55 -22.64 -16.87
CA GLU A 208 -25.27 -23.75 -15.95
C GLU A 208 -23.79 -24.14 -15.88
N PRO A 209 -23.07 -24.42 -16.99
CA PRO A 209 -21.68 -24.85 -16.92
C PRO A 209 -20.76 -23.78 -16.36
N ILE A 210 -21.07 -22.50 -16.63
CA ILE A 210 -20.28 -21.36 -16.18
C ILE A 210 -20.47 -21.15 -14.68
N CYS A 211 -21.72 -21.23 -14.21
CA CYS A 211 -22.05 -21.09 -12.80
C CYS A 211 -21.51 -22.23 -11.96
N ASP A 212 -21.62 -23.47 -12.47
CA ASP A 212 -21.03 -24.64 -11.81
C ASP A 212 -19.51 -24.49 -11.63
N TYR A 213 -18.81 -24.03 -12.66
CA TYR A 213 -17.37 -23.75 -12.58
C TYR A 213 -17.05 -22.65 -11.58
N ILE A 214 -17.85 -21.55 -11.53
CA ILE A 214 -17.65 -20.46 -10.57
C ILE A 214 -17.81 -20.95 -9.14
N VAL A 215 -18.90 -21.73 -8.88
CA VAL A 215 -19.25 -22.16 -7.52
C VAL A 215 -18.32 -23.27 -7.04
N HIS A 216 -18.17 -24.34 -7.81
CA HIS A 216 -17.46 -25.54 -7.36
C HIS A 216 -15.96 -25.52 -7.63
N SER A 217 -15.51 -24.94 -8.74
CA SER A 217 -14.08 -24.91 -9.07
C SER A 217 -13.37 -23.66 -8.55
N LEU A 218 -14.03 -22.49 -8.57
CA LEU A 218 -13.42 -21.24 -8.12
C LEU A 218 -13.83 -20.89 -6.68
N GLY A 219 -14.85 -21.53 -6.10
CA GLY A 219 -15.33 -21.29 -4.73
C GLY A 219 -15.88 -19.86 -4.54
N ARG A 220 -16.57 -19.32 -5.57
CA ARG A 220 -17.13 -17.97 -5.58
C ARG A 220 -18.63 -17.98 -5.84
N GLY A 221 -19.31 -16.94 -5.38
CA GLY A 221 -20.72 -16.73 -5.68
C GLY A 221 -20.92 -16.17 -7.08
N ALA A 222 -22.03 -16.54 -7.70
CA ALA A 222 -22.51 -15.95 -8.95
C ALA A 222 -23.99 -15.59 -8.82
N THR A 223 -24.40 -14.52 -9.48
CA THR A 223 -25.81 -14.13 -9.61
C THR A 223 -26.21 -14.22 -11.07
N ILE A 224 -27.34 -14.86 -11.37
CA ILE A 224 -27.86 -15.01 -12.72
C ILE A 224 -29.10 -14.12 -12.86
N CYS A 225 -29.16 -13.39 -13.98
CA CYS A 225 -30.36 -12.66 -14.42
C CYS A 225 -30.77 -13.14 -15.79
N GLU A 226 -32.07 -13.35 -15.99
CA GLU A 226 -32.64 -13.59 -17.33
C GLU A 226 -32.67 -12.28 -18.12
N ALA A 227 -32.39 -12.37 -19.41
CA ALA A 227 -32.34 -11.24 -20.32
C ALA A 227 -32.79 -11.69 -21.72
N HIS A 228 -33.12 -10.73 -22.58
CA HIS A 228 -33.42 -10.97 -23.99
C HIS A 228 -32.53 -10.12 -24.87
N GLY A 229 -32.04 -10.69 -25.96
CA GLY A 229 -31.29 -9.97 -26.96
C GLY A 229 -32.21 -8.95 -27.65
N ALA A 230 -31.88 -7.66 -27.57
CA ALA A 230 -32.73 -6.60 -28.13
C ALA A 230 -32.90 -6.71 -29.67
N PHE A 231 -31.93 -7.27 -30.36
CA PHE A 231 -31.96 -7.41 -31.83
C PHE A 231 -32.60 -8.75 -32.28
N THR A 232 -32.25 -9.86 -31.60
CA THR A 232 -32.71 -11.21 -31.99
C THR A 232 -33.96 -11.67 -31.25
N GLY A 233 -34.32 -11.05 -30.11
CA GLY A 233 -35.38 -11.52 -29.23
C GLY A 233 -35.04 -12.81 -28.47
N GLU A 234 -33.85 -13.40 -28.68
CA GLU A 234 -33.45 -14.64 -28.06
C GLU A 234 -33.27 -14.50 -26.56
N GLN A 235 -33.61 -15.57 -25.83
CA GLN A 235 -33.33 -15.62 -24.40
C GLN A 235 -31.82 -15.71 -24.15
N ARG A 236 -31.35 -14.90 -23.23
CA ARG A 236 -29.95 -14.83 -22.79
C ARG A 236 -29.92 -14.81 -21.26
N TYR A 237 -28.75 -15.07 -20.71
CA TYR A 237 -28.51 -15.01 -19.28
C TYR A 237 -27.31 -14.12 -19.01
N ILE A 238 -27.43 -13.29 -17.97
CA ILE A 238 -26.36 -12.43 -17.51
C ILE A 238 -25.85 -12.98 -16.18
N ILE A 239 -24.57 -13.34 -16.10
CA ILE A 239 -23.93 -13.82 -14.89
C ILE A 239 -23.04 -12.74 -14.33
N PHE A 240 -23.28 -12.36 -13.07
CA PHE A 240 -22.46 -11.44 -12.31
C PHE A 240 -21.61 -12.22 -11.31
N THR A 241 -20.29 -11.96 -11.30
CA THR A 241 -19.40 -12.54 -10.29
C THR A 241 -18.19 -11.63 -10.07
N ALA A 242 -17.65 -11.70 -8.86
CA ALA A 242 -16.43 -10.98 -8.48
C ALA A 242 -15.33 -11.97 -8.12
N LEU A 243 -14.15 -11.78 -8.69
CA LEU A 243 -13.05 -12.73 -8.67
C LEU A 243 -11.72 -12.03 -8.39
N ASN A 244 -10.78 -12.75 -7.80
CA ASN A 244 -9.40 -12.30 -7.78
C ASN A 244 -8.75 -12.45 -9.17
N ARG A 245 -7.59 -11.84 -9.37
CA ARG A 245 -6.89 -11.83 -10.67
C ARG A 245 -6.62 -13.22 -11.24
N GLN A 246 -6.23 -14.18 -10.39
CA GLN A 246 -5.94 -15.54 -10.82
C GLN A 246 -7.21 -16.30 -11.23
N GLN A 247 -8.28 -16.19 -10.44
CA GLN A 247 -9.58 -16.78 -10.73
C GLN A 247 -10.18 -16.19 -12.01
N ALA A 248 -10.02 -14.89 -12.23
CA ALA A 248 -10.48 -14.20 -13.42
C ALA A 248 -9.85 -14.75 -14.72
N ILE A 249 -8.54 -15.02 -14.69
CA ILE A 249 -7.86 -15.64 -15.84
C ILE A 249 -8.43 -17.03 -16.12
N LYS A 250 -8.63 -17.84 -15.07
CA LYS A 250 -9.18 -19.20 -15.20
C LYS A 250 -10.60 -19.15 -15.76
N LEU A 251 -11.48 -18.32 -15.22
CA LEU A 251 -12.85 -18.19 -15.69
C LEU A 251 -12.91 -17.72 -17.15
N ARG A 252 -12.14 -16.70 -17.51
CA ARG A 252 -12.09 -16.21 -18.90
C ARG A 252 -11.70 -17.30 -19.89
N ASN A 253 -10.68 -18.11 -19.55
CA ASN A 253 -10.23 -19.20 -20.42
C ASN A 253 -11.29 -20.30 -20.52
N PHE A 254 -11.93 -20.66 -19.41
CA PHE A 254 -13.02 -21.63 -19.36
C PHE A 254 -14.20 -21.21 -20.24
N ILE A 255 -14.66 -19.96 -20.12
CA ILE A 255 -15.78 -19.46 -20.92
C ILE A 255 -15.43 -19.46 -22.41
N LYS A 256 -14.22 -19.00 -22.78
CA LYS A 256 -13.78 -19.02 -24.19
C LYS A 256 -13.77 -20.43 -24.81
N GLU A 257 -13.48 -21.44 -24.01
CA GLU A 257 -13.46 -22.83 -24.45
C GLU A 257 -14.88 -23.44 -24.56
N LYS A 258 -15.73 -23.14 -23.56
CA LYS A 258 -17.07 -23.77 -23.44
C LYS A 258 -18.17 -23.06 -24.19
N ASP A 259 -18.12 -21.72 -24.24
CA ASP A 259 -19.09 -20.88 -24.96
C ASP A 259 -18.36 -19.72 -25.67
N PRO A 260 -17.76 -19.99 -26.83
CA PRO A 260 -17.06 -18.96 -27.62
C PRO A 260 -17.96 -17.80 -28.09
N SER A 261 -19.28 -18.01 -28.07
CA SER A 261 -20.28 -17.01 -28.46
C SER A 261 -20.65 -16.05 -27.34
N SER A 262 -20.25 -16.36 -26.11
CA SER A 262 -20.55 -15.50 -24.95
C SER A 262 -19.81 -14.17 -25.03
N PHE A 263 -20.50 -13.12 -24.56
CA PHE A 263 -19.90 -11.80 -24.39
C PHE A 263 -19.45 -11.62 -22.94
N ILE A 264 -18.20 -11.23 -22.74
CA ILE A 264 -17.63 -11.06 -21.40
C ILE A 264 -17.15 -9.62 -21.24
N LEU A 265 -17.75 -8.89 -20.30
CA LEU A 265 -17.26 -7.59 -19.82
C LEU A 265 -16.50 -7.80 -18.51
N ILE A 266 -15.24 -7.38 -18.46
CA ILE A 266 -14.39 -7.48 -17.28
C ILE A 266 -14.01 -6.07 -16.84
N SER A 267 -14.47 -5.67 -15.66
CA SER A 267 -14.12 -4.39 -15.04
C SER A 267 -13.19 -4.60 -13.86
N ASN A 268 -12.32 -3.63 -13.62
CA ASN A 268 -11.54 -3.58 -12.39
C ASN A 268 -12.39 -2.99 -11.27
N THR A 269 -12.28 -3.54 -10.08
CA THR A 269 -12.84 -2.95 -8.87
C THR A 269 -11.85 -3.11 -7.73
N SER A 270 -11.58 -2.03 -7.03
CA SER A 270 -10.67 -1.99 -5.88
C SER A 270 -11.40 -2.20 -4.56
N GLU A 271 -12.74 -2.07 -4.56
CA GLU A 271 -13.54 -2.17 -3.36
C GLU A 271 -14.72 -3.12 -3.58
N ILE A 272 -14.76 -4.21 -2.81
CA ILE A 272 -15.87 -5.15 -2.75
C ILE A 272 -16.17 -5.41 -1.28
N ILE A 273 -17.38 -5.05 -0.86
CA ILE A 273 -17.88 -5.26 0.49
C ILE A 273 -18.80 -6.46 0.46
N GLY A 274 -18.44 -7.53 1.19
CA GLY A 274 -19.29 -8.72 1.26
C GLY A 274 -18.56 -9.96 1.75
N LYS A 275 -19.34 -11.02 2.02
CA LYS A 275 -18.81 -12.30 2.52
C LYS A 275 -17.85 -12.93 1.50
N GLY A 276 -16.60 -13.16 1.90
CA GLY A 276 -15.53 -13.71 1.03
C GLY A 276 -14.64 -12.68 0.36
N PHE A 277 -14.90 -11.39 0.59
CA PHE A 277 -14.04 -10.24 0.29
C PHE A 277 -13.73 -9.48 1.58
N HIS A 278 -13.12 -8.31 1.50
CA HIS A 278 -12.79 -7.56 2.71
C HIS A 278 -14.07 -7.28 3.55
N SER A 279 -14.08 -7.75 4.81
CA SER A 279 -15.05 -7.31 5.81
C SER A 279 -14.61 -5.96 6.37
N ILE A 280 -15.58 -5.04 6.49
CA ILE A 280 -15.41 -3.77 7.20
C ILE A 280 -14.97 -4.03 8.64
#